data_0c3011abae34ba187c515811d16abd84
#
_entry.id   0c3011abae34ba187c515811d16abd84
#
_cell.length_a   1.000
_cell.length_b   1.000
_cell.length_c   1.000
_cell.angle_alpha   90.00
_cell.angle_beta   90.00
_cell.angle_gamma   90.00
#
_symmetry.space_group_name_H-M   'P 1'
#
loop_
_entity.id
_entity.type
_entity.pdbx_description
1 polymer ?
#
loop_
_entity_poly.entity_id
_entity_poly.type
_entity_poly.pdbx_seq_one_letter_code
_entity_poly.pdbx_strand_id
1 'polypeptide(L)'
;QKNWKPSREALKILKHAEIDEKFIVDALPEFILYWSERNTASDSWNTKFLNHIKNQWVRYQNLISMVKKPTRMNKDWKPSEDCFDVLNLAKINKSFAVSQIPEFKLYWLETKEMRNCWNSKFIQHVKFKWKAKHGNTKNVLSRLKDHEWAVNFKN
;
A
#
# COMPACT_ATOMS: atom_id res chain seq x y z
N GLN A 1 -6.80 -14.07 -13.10
CA GLN A 1 -6.37 -13.61 -11.78
C GLN A 1 -6.72 -12.16 -11.52
N LYS A 2 -7.02 -11.39 -12.56
CA LYS A 2 -7.46 -10.01 -12.41
C LYS A 2 -8.80 -9.91 -11.67
N ASN A 3 -9.58 -10.98 -11.68
CA ASN A 3 -10.89 -11.02 -11.01
C ASN A 3 -10.82 -11.59 -9.60
N TRP A 4 -9.62 -11.97 -9.18
CA TRP A 4 -9.46 -12.62 -7.88
C TRP A 4 -9.79 -11.67 -6.73
N LYS A 5 -10.42 -12.22 -5.71
CA LYS A 5 -10.70 -11.51 -4.45
C LYS A 5 -10.34 -12.43 -3.29
N PRO A 6 -9.88 -11.87 -2.17
CA PRO A 6 -9.59 -12.70 -1.01
C PRO A 6 -10.86 -13.31 -0.45
N SER A 7 -10.73 -14.52 0.12
CA SER A 7 -11.87 -15.22 0.71
C SER A 7 -12.30 -14.51 1.99
N ARG A 8 -13.53 -14.78 2.42
CA ARG A 8 -14.04 -14.25 3.67
C ARG A 8 -13.19 -14.72 4.85
N GLU A 9 -12.72 -15.95 4.80
CA GLU A 9 -11.87 -16.52 5.86
C GLU A 9 -10.53 -15.79 5.95
N ALA A 10 -9.92 -15.49 4.80
CA ALA A 10 -8.68 -14.73 4.77
C ALA A 10 -8.86 -13.35 5.38
N LEU A 11 -9.96 -12.68 5.05
CA LEU A 11 -10.27 -11.37 5.59
C LEU A 11 -10.50 -11.42 7.10
N LYS A 12 -11.13 -12.48 7.59
CA LYS A 12 -11.32 -12.68 9.04
C LYS A 12 -9.99 -12.82 9.76
N ILE A 13 -9.06 -13.57 9.18
CA ILE A 13 -7.73 -13.75 9.76
C ILE A 13 -7.03 -12.41 9.89
N LEU A 14 -7.08 -11.59 8.85
CA LEU A 14 -6.46 -10.27 8.86
C LEU A 14 -7.13 -9.35 9.88
N LYS A 15 -8.44 -9.44 10.02
CA LYS A 15 -9.19 -8.64 11.00
C LYS A 15 -8.79 -9.02 12.42
N HIS A 16 -8.63 -10.32 12.69
CA HIS A 16 -8.18 -10.80 14.00
C HIS A 16 -6.75 -10.37 14.31
N ALA A 17 -5.93 -10.19 13.30
CA ALA A 17 -4.58 -9.67 13.46
C ALA A 17 -4.55 -8.16 13.68
N GLU A 18 -5.73 -7.53 13.73
CA GLU A 18 -5.88 -6.08 13.95
C GLU A 18 -5.21 -5.22 12.89
N ILE A 19 -5.16 -5.73 11.67
CA ILE A 19 -4.62 -4.99 10.53
C ILE A 19 -5.69 -4.02 10.03
N ASP A 20 -5.31 -2.76 9.84
CA ASP A 20 -6.20 -1.71 9.39
C ASP A 20 -6.87 -2.10 8.07
N GLU A 21 -8.19 -1.95 8.01
CA GLU A 21 -9.00 -2.27 6.85
C GLU A 21 -8.54 -1.50 5.60
N LYS A 22 -8.26 -0.21 5.77
CA LYS A 22 -7.80 0.62 4.66
C LYS A 22 -6.47 0.10 4.09
N PHE A 23 -5.59 -0.37 4.97
CA PHE A 23 -4.32 -0.94 4.56
C PHE A 23 -4.54 -2.16 3.67
N ILE A 24 -5.49 -3.02 4.06
CA ILE A 24 -5.82 -4.23 3.29
C ILE A 24 -6.39 -3.86 1.92
N VAL A 25 -7.31 -2.91 1.88
CA VAL A 25 -7.93 -2.45 0.63
C VAL A 25 -6.88 -1.88 -0.32
N ASP A 26 -5.97 -1.09 0.22
CA ASP A 26 -4.92 -0.46 -0.59
C ASP A 26 -3.90 -1.46 -1.12
N ALA A 27 -3.69 -2.56 -0.38
CA ALA A 27 -2.72 -3.58 -0.78
C ALA A 27 -3.24 -4.52 -1.86
N LEU A 28 -4.55 -4.63 -1.99
CA LEU A 28 -5.14 -5.57 -2.96
C LEU A 28 -4.74 -5.28 -4.42
N PRO A 29 -4.83 -4.03 -4.91
CA PRO A 29 -4.44 -3.77 -6.31
C PRO A 29 -2.97 -4.08 -6.59
N GLU A 30 -2.07 -3.77 -5.66
CA GLU A 30 -0.65 -4.06 -5.86
C GLU A 30 -0.38 -5.56 -5.90
N PHE A 31 -1.10 -6.34 -5.08
CA PHE A 31 -1.00 -7.79 -5.08
C PHE A 31 -1.47 -8.36 -6.42
N ILE A 32 -2.62 -7.89 -6.89
CA ILE A 32 -3.20 -8.33 -8.17
C ILE A 32 -2.29 -7.97 -9.34
N LEU A 33 -1.76 -6.75 -9.35
CA LEU A 33 -0.84 -6.30 -10.40
C LEU A 33 0.39 -7.19 -10.47
N TYR A 34 1.00 -7.45 -9.32
CA TYR A 34 2.22 -8.24 -9.25
C TYR A 34 2.02 -9.63 -9.84
N TRP A 35 0.96 -10.32 -9.41
CA TRP A 35 0.72 -11.69 -9.85
C TRP A 35 0.13 -11.79 -11.26
N SER A 36 -0.61 -10.76 -11.70
CA SER A 36 -1.12 -10.70 -13.06
C SER A 36 0.02 -10.57 -14.09
N GLU A 37 1.00 -9.77 -13.76
CA GLU A 37 2.16 -9.58 -14.64
C GLU A 37 2.97 -10.86 -14.80
N ARG A 38 2.98 -11.70 -13.79
CA ARG A 38 3.72 -12.96 -13.82
C ARG A 38 2.97 -14.09 -14.49
N ASN A 39 1.68 -13.90 -14.73
CA ASN A 39 0.83 -14.88 -15.38
C ASN A 39 0.98 -16.27 -14.75
N THR A 40 1.04 -16.32 -13.43
CA THR A 40 1.23 -17.54 -12.67
C THR A 40 -0.09 -18.04 -12.13
N ALA A 41 -0.35 -19.33 -12.25
CA ALA A 41 -1.50 -19.96 -11.64
C ALA A 41 -1.12 -20.49 -10.25
N SER A 42 -2.06 -20.44 -9.31
CA SER A 42 -1.82 -20.95 -7.97
C SER A 42 -3.12 -21.31 -7.30
N ASP A 43 -3.11 -22.39 -6.52
CA ASP A 43 -4.24 -22.81 -5.72
C ASP A 43 -4.26 -22.14 -4.34
N SER A 44 -3.22 -21.40 -4.02
CA SER A 44 -3.05 -20.82 -2.68
C SER A 44 -2.97 -19.30 -2.69
N TRP A 45 -3.80 -18.65 -3.51
CA TRP A 45 -3.82 -17.20 -3.60
C TRP A 45 -4.10 -16.53 -2.25
N ASN A 46 -5.02 -17.11 -1.46
CA ASN A 46 -5.34 -16.54 -0.15
C ASN A 46 -4.13 -16.57 0.79
N THR A 47 -3.38 -17.66 0.78
CA THR A 47 -2.16 -17.77 1.59
C THR A 47 -1.11 -16.74 1.16
N LYS A 48 -0.94 -16.60 -0.16
CA LYS A 48 0.00 -15.61 -0.70
C LYS A 48 -0.41 -14.19 -0.32
N PHE A 49 -1.71 -13.90 -0.37
CA PHE A 49 -2.24 -12.59 0.01
C PHE A 49 -2.03 -12.32 1.50
N LEU A 50 -2.32 -13.30 2.35
CA LEU A 50 -2.12 -13.16 3.79
C LEU A 50 -0.66 -12.85 4.12
N ASN A 51 0.27 -13.57 3.51
CA ASN A 51 1.70 -13.33 3.72
C ASN A 51 2.12 -11.95 3.24
N HIS A 52 1.61 -11.54 2.09
CA HIS A 52 1.90 -10.23 1.51
C HIS A 52 1.48 -9.11 2.48
N ILE A 53 0.25 -9.19 2.99
CA ILE A 53 -0.30 -8.18 3.89
C ILE A 53 0.48 -8.17 5.22
N LYS A 54 0.68 -9.35 5.82
CA LYS A 54 1.33 -9.43 7.12
C LYS A 54 2.76 -8.90 7.09
N ASN A 55 3.51 -9.24 6.05
CA ASN A 55 4.89 -8.77 5.91
C ASN A 55 4.96 -7.25 5.78
N GLN A 56 4.09 -6.68 4.95
CA GLN A 56 4.03 -5.23 4.80
C GLN A 56 3.57 -4.54 6.06
N TRP A 57 2.58 -5.13 6.75
CA TRP A 57 2.01 -4.52 7.95
C TRP A 57 3.04 -4.37 9.06
N VAL A 58 3.89 -5.39 9.26
CA VAL A 58 4.94 -5.33 10.27
C VAL A 58 5.88 -4.17 10.00
N ARG A 59 6.32 -4.02 8.74
CA ARG A 59 7.21 -2.92 8.36
C ARG A 59 6.54 -1.57 8.52
N TYR A 60 5.29 -1.49 8.12
CA TYR A 60 4.50 -0.26 8.21
C TYR A 60 4.32 0.18 9.66
N GLN A 61 4.03 -0.77 10.55
CA GLN A 61 3.89 -0.49 11.99
C GLN A 61 5.18 0.06 12.58
N ASN A 62 6.32 -0.46 12.15
CA ASN A 62 7.60 0.04 12.60
C ASN A 62 7.79 1.52 12.21
N LEU A 63 7.37 1.88 11.02
CA LEU A 63 7.42 3.28 10.57
C LEU A 63 6.55 4.18 11.43
N ILE A 64 5.33 3.75 11.70
CA ILE A 64 4.36 4.55 12.44
C ILE A 64 4.79 4.72 13.89
N SER A 65 5.31 3.67 14.50
CA SER A 65 5.67 3.69 15.92
C SER A 65 6.83 4.64 16.22
N MET A 66 7.60 5.03 15.22
CA MET A 66 8.72 5.95 15.39
C MET A 66 8.29 7.41 15.43
N VAL A 67 7.04 7.70 15.11
CA VAL A 67 6.54 9.08 15.03
C VAL A 67 5.82 9.46 16.32
N LYS A 68 6.19 10.59 16.90
CA LYS A 68 5.65 11.03 18.20
C LYS A 68 4.73 12.23 18.12
N LYS A 69 4.90 13.12 17.15
CA LYS A 69 4.06 14.32 17.04
C LYS A 69 3.99 14.84 15.60
N PRO A 70 2.92 15.62 15.27
CA PRO A 70 2.81 16.16 13.91
C PRO A 70 3.90 17.18 13.61
N THR A 71 4.36 17.17 12.38
CA THR A 71 5.33 18.15 11.88
C THR A 71 4.94 18.59 10.48
N ARG A 72 5.47 19.74 10.06
CA ARG A 72 5.33 20.20 8.69
C ARG A 72 6.39 19.56 7.82
N MET A 73 6.10 19.47 6.53
CA MET A 73 7.12 19.02 5.57
C MET A 73 8.29 19.98 5.62
N ASN A 74 9.50 19.42 5.57
CA ASN A 74 10.75 20.16 5.62
C ASN A 74 11.50 19.96 4.30
N LYS A 75 12.20 20.99 3.82
CA LYS A 75 13.02 20.90 2.60
C LYS A 75 14.03 19.76 2.67
N ASP A 76 14.56 19.51 3.86
CA ASP A 76 15.60 18.49 4.07
C ASP A 76 15.03 17.10 4.37
N TRP A 77 13.72 16.98 4.40
CA TRP A 77 13.08 15.70 4.69
C TRP A 77 13.46 14.65 3.66
N LYS A 78 13.71 13.45 4.14
CA LYS A 78 13.95 12.28 3.30
C LYS A 78 13.17 11.11 3.87
N PRO A 79 12.65 10.21 3.01
CA PRO A 79 12.02 9.01 3.51
C PRO A 79 13.06 8.12 4.18
N SER A 80 12.65 7.42 5.24
CA SER A 80 13.54 6.48 5.92
C SER A 80 13.73 5.23 5.06
N GLU A 81 14.77 4.45 5.37
CA GLU A 81 15.01 3.18 4.67
C GLU A 81 13.84 2.22 4.79
N ASP A 82 13.13 2.27 5.91
CA ASP A 82 11.93 1.42 6.11
C ASP A 82 10.86 1.68 5.06
N CYS A 83 10.76 2.91 4.54
CA CYS A 83 9.82 3.21 3.45
C CYS A 83 10.14 2.35 2.23
N PHE A 84 11.42 2.27 1.88
CA PHE A 84 11.84 1.50 0.72
C PHE A 84 11.66 0.00 0.94
N ASP A 85 11.80 -0.45 2.19
CA ASP A 85 11.53 -1.85 2.54
C ASP A 85 10.06 -2.19 2.33
N VAL A 86 9.16 -1.33 2.79
CA VAL A 86 7.71 -1.51 2.58
C VAL A 86 7.38 -1.53 1.10
N LEU A 87 7.94 -0.59 0.35
CA LEU A 87 7.69 -0.49 -1.09
C LEU A 87 8.27 -1.69 -1.84
N ASN A 88 9.41 -2.18 -1.40
CA ASN A 88 10.01 -3.38 -1.98
C ASN A 88 9.12 -4.62 -1.75
N LEU A 89 8.51 -4.74 -0.58
CA LEU A 89 7.57 -5.81 -0.30
C LEU A 89 6.34 -5.72 -1.21
N ALA A 90 5.96 -4.51 -1.60
CA ALA A 90 4.87 -4.28 -2.55
C ALA A 90 5.34 -4.41 -4.02
N LYS A 91 6.60 -4.79 -4.22
CA LYS A 91 7.22 -4.98 -5.54
C LYS A 91 7.32 -3.68 -6.35
N ILE A 92 7.50 -2.59 -5.64
CA ILE A 92 7.74 -1.29 -6.25
C ILE A 92 9.23 -1.01 -6.20
N ASN A 93 9.79 -0.68 -7.37
CA ASN A 93 11.21 -0.40 -7.56
C ASN A 93 11.67 0.79 -6.74
N LYS A 94 12.82 0.67 -6.12
CA LYS A 94 13.40 1.77 -5.32
C LYS A 94 13.67 3.00 -6.19
N SER A 95 14.16 2.81 -7.41
CA SER A 95 14.46 3.94 -8.29
C SER A 95 13.20 4.74 -8.64
N PHE A 96 12.06 4.07 -8.81
CA PHE A 96 10.79 4.74 -9.02
C PHE A 96 10.40 5.55 -7.79
N ALA A 97 10.52 4.95 -6.59
CA ALA A 97 10.20 5.63 -5.34
C ALA A 97 11.06 6.89 -5.16
N VAL A 98 12.35 6.78 -5.43
CA VAL A 98 13.28 7.92 -5.33
C VAL A 98 12.86 9.03 -6.28
N SER A 99 12.41 8.69 -7.48
CA SER A 99 11.98 9.67 -8.47
C SER A 99 10.74 10.46 -8.02
N GLN A 100 9.97 9.94 -7.07
CA GLN A 100 8.77 10.59 -6.56
C GLN A 100 9.04 11.57 -5.43
N ILE A 101 10.23 11.56 -4.86
CA ILE A 101 10.57 12.41 -3.71
C ILE A 101 10.37 13.90 -4.00
N PRO A 102 10.92 14.47 -5.10
CA PRO A 102 10.76 15.90 -5.35
C PRO A 102 9.31 16.33 -5.49
N GLU A 103 8.50 15.58 -6.22
CA GLU A 103 7.09 15.88 -6.42
C GLU A 103 6.32 15.86 -5.12
N PHE A 104 6.56 14.83 -4.30
CA PHE A 104 5.93 14.67 -3.00
C PHE A 104 6.26 15.84 -2.08
N LYS A 105 7.54 16.19 -1.99
CA LYS A 105 8.00 17.28 -1.13
C LYS A 105 7.40 18.62 -1.56
N LEU A 106 7.41 18.89 -2.86
CA LEU A 106 6.88 20.13 -3.38
C LEU A 106 5.41 20.31 -3.01
N TYR A 107 4.63 19.27 -3.21
CA TYR A 107 3.19 19.31 -2.90
C TYR A 107 2.97 19.67 -1.41
N TRP A 108 3.65 18.93 -0.52
CA TRP A 108 3.41 19.12 0.92
C TRP A 108 4.04 20.38 1.49
N LEU A 109 5.11 20.88 0.87
CA LEU A 109 5.69 22.18 1.26
C LEU A 109 4.69 23.31 0.97
N GLU A 110 3.97 23.19 -0.12
CA GLU A 110 2.98 24.21 -0.50
C GLU A 110 1.74 24.19 0.40
N THR A 111 1.30 23.02 0.83
CA THR A 111 0.09 22.91 1.65
C THR A 111 0.30 23.40 3.08
N LYS A 112 1.52 23.34 3.57
CA LYS A 112 1.88 23.74 4.94
C LYS A 112 1.13 22.95 6.02
N GLU A 113 0.61 21.79 5.66
CA GLU A 113 -0.10 20.92 6.59
C GLU A 113 0.84 20.19 7.52
N MET A 114 0.36 19.86 8.70
CA MET A 114 1.10 19.04 9.66
C MET A 114 0.58 17.61 9.63
N ARG A 115 1.51 16.66 9.63
CA ARG A 115 1.17 15.24 9.62
C ARG A 115 2.04 14.50 10.63
N ASN A 116 1.47 13.45 11.21
CA ASN A 116 2.18 12.64 12.20
C ASN A 116 3.25 11.76 11.56
N CYS A 117 2.99 11.26 10.37
CA CYS A 117 3.93 10.35 9.72
C CYS A 117 4.06 10.65 8.23
N TRP A 118 5.11 11.37 7.88
CA TRP A 118 5.40 11.69 6.49
C TRP A 118 5.80 10.45 5.69
N ASN A 119 6.46 9.50 6.35
CA ASN A 119 6.84 8.24 5.70
C ASN A 119 5.62 7.48 5.21
N SER A 120 4.56 7.43 6.01
CA SER A 120 3.30 6.80 5.62
C SER A 120 2.68 7.50 4.42
N LYS A 121 2.67 8.83 4.42
CA LYS A 121 2.13 9.62 3.31
C LYS A 121 2.94 9.39 2.03
N PHE A 122 4.25 9.30 2.16
CA PHE A 122 5.12 9.04 1.03
C PHE A 122 4.84 7.66 0.41
N ILE A 123 4.69 6.65 1.25
CA ILE A 123 4.37 5.30 0.78
C ILE A 123 3.05 5.32 0.00
N GLN A 124 2.02 5.99 0.52
CA GLN A 124 0.73 6.10 -0.15
C GLN A 124 0.86 6.80 -1.51
N HIS A 125 1.65 7.87 -1.56
CA HIS A 125 1.90 8.63 -2.79
C HIS A 125 2.56 7.74 -3.85
N VAL A 126 3.62 7.03 -3.46
CA VAL A 126 4.36 6.17 -4.38
C VAL A 126 3.47 5.04 -4.91
N LYS A 127 2.69 4.42 -4.02
CA LYS A 127 1.78 3.34 -4.42
C LYS A 127 0.73 3.84 -5.41
N PHE A 128 0.19 5.02 -5.17
CA PHE A 128 -0.79 5.63 -6.05
C PHE A 128 -0.20 5.88 -7.44
N LYS A 129 0.99 6.49 -7.49
CA LYS A 129 1.67 6.78 -8.76
C LYS A 129 2.08 5.52 -9.49
N TRP A 130 2.50 4.51 -8.75
CA TRP A 130 2.89 3.23 -9.33
C TRP A 130 1.71 2.55 -10.03
N LYS A 131 0.56 2.53 -9.38
CA LYS A 131 -0.67 1.98 -9.96
C LYS A 131 -1.09 2.75 -11.21
N ALA A 132 -0.98 4.07 -11.17
CA ALA A 132 -1.34 4.91 -12.31
C ALA A 132 -0.41 4.68 -13.50
N LYS A 133 0.87 4.38 -13.25
CA LYS A 133 1.85 4.13 -14.29
C LYS A 133 1.58 2.82 -15.04
N HIS A 134 1.04 1.81 -14.35
CA HIS A 134 0.76 0.51 -14.93
C HIS A 134 -0.64 0.52 -15.55
N GLY A 135 -0.70 0.50 -16.88
CA GLY A 135 -1.91 0.75 -17.66
C GLY A 135 -3.12 -0.12 -17.35
N ASN A 136 -2.92 -1.30 -16.77
CA ASN A 136 -4.02 -2.22 -16.46
C ASN A 136 -4.74 -1.91 -15.17
N THR A 137 -4.33 -0.87 -14.47
CA THR A 137 -4.92 -0.49 -13.20
C THR A 137 -6.37 -0.04 -13.30
N LYS A 138 -6.80 0.41 -14.46
CA LYS A 138 -8.17 0.87 -14.66
C LYS A 138 -9.19 -0.18 -14.24
N ASN A 139 -9.00 -1.41 -14.70
CA ASN A 139 -9.94 -2.49 -14.36
C ASN A 139 -9.88 -2.86 -12.90
N VAL A 140 -8.68 -2.86 -12.32
CA VAL A 140 -8.48 -3.15 -10.91
C VAL A 140 -9.17 -2.11 -10.05
N LEU A 141 -8.94 -0.83 -10.36
CA LEU A 141 -9.51 0.29 -9.61
C LEU A 141 -11.03 0.34 -9.72
N SER A 142 -11.57 0.01 -10.89
CA SER A 142 -13.01 -0.04 -11.09
C SER A 142 -13.67 -1.04 -10.14
N ARG A 143 -13.05 -2.20 -9.96
CA ARG A 143 -13.56 -3.20 -9.03
C ARG A 143 -13.46 -2.77 -7.59
N LEU A 144 -12.38 -2.09 -7.25
CA LEU A 144 -12.17 -1.60 -5.88
C LEU A 144 -13.14 -0.50 -5.51
N LYS A 145 -13.63 0.27 -6.48
CA LYS A 145 -14.61 1.31 -6.21
C LYS A 145 -15.91 0.75 -5.65
N ASP A 146 -16.27 -0.44 -6.06
CA ASP A 146 -17.48 -1.07 -5.54
C ASP A 146 -17.32 -1.54 -4.10
N HIS A 147 -16.11 -1.89 -3.73
CA HIS A 147 -15.75 -2.32 -2.36
C HIS A 147 -16.68 -3.39 -1.78
N GLU A 148 -17.31 -4.19 -2.63
CA GLU A 148 -18.24 -5.22 -2.16
C GLU A 148 -17.60 -6.17 -1.18
N TRP A 149 -16.40 -6.63 -1.50
CA TRP A 149 -15.69 -7.53 -0.61
C TRP A 149 -15.30 -6.85 0.72
N ALA A 150 -15.01 -5.55 0.67
CA ALA A 150 -14.66 -4.79 1.86
C ALA A 150 -15.89 -4.52 2.74
N VAL A 151 -17.04 -4.32 2.13
CA VAL A 151 -18.30 -4.17 2.87
C VAL A 151 -18.61 -5.46 3.63
N ASN A 152 -18.44 -6.61 2.97
CA ASN A 152 -18.64 -7.91 3.62
C ASN A 152 -17.60 -8.15 4.72
N PHE A 153 -16.44 -7.59 4.58
CA PHE A 153 -15.37 -7.68 5.58
C PHE A 153 -15.75 -6.96 6.88
N LYS A 154 -16.45 -5.84 6.78
CA LYS A 154 -16.87 -5.06 7.94
C LYS A 154 -17.94 -5.75 8.78
N ASN A 155 -18.68 -6.62 8.17
CA ASN A 155 -19.72 -7.38 8.84
C ASN A 155 -19.15 -8.70 9.36
#